data_3408c05b638e6ca49bf8aeae0a3d71ac
#
_entry.id   3408c05b638e6ca49bf8aeae0a3d71ac
#
_cell.length_a   1.000
_cell.length_b   1.000
_cell.length_c   1.000
_cell.angle_alpha   90.00
_cell.angle_beta   90.00
_cell.angle_gamma   90.00
#
_symmetry.space_group_name_H-M   'P 1'
#
loop_
_entity.id
_entity.type
_entity.pdbx_description
1 polymer ?
#
loop_
_entity_poly.entity_id
_entity_poly.type
_entity_poly.pdbx_seq_one_letter_code
_entity_poly.pdbx_strand_id
1 'polypeptide(L)'
;MAYTINHYITDWVEESRALMQPDKVLWIDGTETQLEELRREAYITGELIKLNQEKLPGCVYHRSALNDVARVEGRTFICCKKEEDAGPTNNWMAPDEMKAKLHDIYAGCMRGRTMYVIPYSMGAIGSPFAKYGIEITDSIYVVCCMAIMTRVGTKVYEALGDSPDFVKGLHSKAELDAEKRYIAHFPEENLIMSVNSGYGGNALLGKKCFALRIASTLGREEGWLAEHMLILGVQNPKGEIRYICGAFPSACGKTNLAMLIPPEAWREKGWKCWCVGDDIAWLRPGPDGRLWAVNPENGFFGVAPGTSEKTNPNALAATRKNTIFTNVVLKPDGTVWWEGLDKNPPTDALNWKGEPWDPASGVPGAHPNSRFTSPAVNCPCISSEFENPQGVPISAIVFGGRRAKTAPLVYQSRDWGHGVFVGSIMASEKTAAAEGKVGETRRDPMAMLPFCGYNMGDYWQHWLDMEKLVTNPPVIANVNWFRTDDEGHFLWPGFGDNLRVIEWVLRRAFGEVDARETTLGYEPYPEDIDLEGSGVTKETLADLLSVDPELWKAECKGIHEFYAKFGDKLPQRLADELSALEARLG
;
A
#
# COMPACT_ATOMS: atom_id res chain seq x y z
N MET A 1 6.51 -16.69 30.07
CA MET A 1 7.64 -17.47 29.54
C MET A 1 7.78 -17.14 28.08
N ALA A 2 9.01 -17.08 27.55
CA ALA A 2 9.23 -16.95 26.11
C ALA A 2 8.79 -18.25 25.41
N TYR A 3 8.19 -18.12 24.24
CA TYR A 3 7.79 -19.27 23.41
C TYR A 3 8.91 -19.76 22.47
N THR A 4 10.10 -19.17 22.56
CA THR A 4 11.25 -19.49 21.70
C THR A 4 12.52 -19.66 22.52
N ILE A 5 13.42 -20.50 22.02
CA ILE A 5 14.79 -20.66 22.50
C ILE A 5 15.80 -19.90 21.61
N ASN A 6 15.35 -19.24 20.54
CA ASN A 6 16.19 -18.45 19.65
C ASN A 6 16.81 -17.28 20.43
N HIS A 7 18.11 -17.36 20.70
CA HIS A 7 18.82 -16.38 21.53
C HIS A 7 18.88 -15.00 20.87
N TYR A 8 18.90 -14.89 19.55
CA TYR A 8 18.87 -13.59 18.87
C TYR A 8 17.59 -12.81 19.18
N ILE A 9 16.48 -13.52 19.36
CA ILE A 9 15.19 -12.90 19.73
C ILE A 9 15.19 -12.58 21.23
N THR A 10 15.54 -13.56 22.09
CA THR A 10 15.46 -13.38 23.55
C THR A 10 16.40 -12.31 24.03
N ASP A 11 17.63 -12.24 23.52
CA ASP A 11 18.63 -11.24 23.88
C ASP A 11 18.15 -9.84 23.48
N TRP A 12 17.65 -9.67 22.26
CA TRP A 12 17.11 -8.39 21.80
C TRP A 12 15.88 -7.93 22.62
N VAL A 13 14.99 -8.85 22.98
CA VAL A 13 13.85 -8.55 23.86
C VAL A 13 14.32 -8.13 25.26
N GLU A 14 15.33 -8.78 25.82
CA GLU A 14 15.89 -8.40 27.12
C GLU A 14 16.64 -7.04 27.07
N GLU A 15 17.38 -6.75 26.02
CA GLU A 15 17.97 -5.43 25.78
C GLU A 15 16.88 -4.35 25.71
N SER A 16 15.82 -4.60 24.95
CA SER A 16 14.68 -3.70 24.83
C SER A 16 13.96 -3.51 26.17
N ARG A 17 13.77 -4.59 26.93
CA ARG A 17 13.18 -4.55 28.28
C ARG A 17 14.04 -3.72 29.25
N ALA A 18 15.34 -3.89 29.22
CA ALA A 18 16.27 -3.13 30.07
C ALA A 18 16.22 -1.62 29.76
N LEU A 19 16.11 -1.25 28.48
CA LEU A 19 16.01 0.13 28.04
C LEU A 19 14.66 0.76 28.41
N MET A 20 13.57 0.11 28.05
CA MET A 20 12.22 0.70 28.17
C MET A 20 11.56 0.49 29.54
N GLN A 21 12.04 -0.44 30.35
CA GLN A 21 11.63 -0.71 31.73
C GLN A 21 10.11 -0.95 31.90
N PRO A 22 9.49 -1.88 31.15
CA PRO A 22 8.08 -2.23 31.34
C PRO A 22 7.86 -2.95 32.68
N ASP A 23 6.64 -2.85 33.23
CA ASP A 23 6.24 -3.60 34.43
C ASP A 23 6.05 -5.09 34.14
N LYS A 24 5.69 -5.41 32.90
CA LYS A 24 5.41 -6.78 32.45
C LYS A 24 5.84 -6.96 30.99
N VAL A 25 6.29 -8.17 30.66
CA VAL A 25 6.53 -8.61 29.29
C VAL A 25 5.54 -9.73 28.96
N LEU A 26 4.77 -9.56 27.87
CA LEU A 26 3.82 -10.55 27.40
C LEU A 26 4.17 -10.94 25.95
N TRP A 27 4.47 -12.23 25.79
CA TRP A 27 4.70 -12.82 24.49
C TRP A 27 3.38 -13.20 23.84
N ILE A 28 3.17 -12.78 22.60
CA ILE A 28 1.92 -13.02 21.87
C ILE A 28 2.01 -14.39 21.17
N ASP A 29 1.08 -15.27 21.51
CA ASP A 29 1.00 -16.62 20.95
C ASP A 29 0.09 -16.71 19.71
N GLY A 30 -0.69 -15.65 19.44
CA GLY A 30 -1.59 -15.56 18.30
C GLY A 30 -2.90 -16.33 18.48
N THR A 31 -3.17 -16.89 19.66
CA THR A 31 -4.45 -17.56 19.92
C THR A 31 -5.59 -16.57 20.10
N GLU A 32 -6.78 -16.93 19.63
CA GLU A 32 -7.97 -16.08 19.80
C GLU A 32 -8.29 -15.86 21.29
N THR A 33 -8.02 -16.84 22.16
CA THR A 33 -8.20 -16.70 23.61
C THR A 33 -7.35 -15.56 24.18
N GLN A 34 -6.06 -15.52 23.84
CA GLN A 34 -5.18 -14.44 24.30
C GLN A 34 -5.60 -13.08 23.72
N LEU A 35 -5.95 -13.03 22.43
CA LEU A 35 -6.41 -11.80 21.78
C LEU A 35 -7.71 -11.27 22.39
N GLU A 36 -8.64 -12.17 22.79
CA GLU A 36 -9.86 -11.75 23.50
C GLU A 36 -9.57 -11.21 24.90
N GLU A 37 -8.64 -11.81 25.63
CA GLU A 37 -8.22 -11.28 26.94
C GLU A 37 -7.65 -9.88 26.81
N LEU A 38 -6.79 -9.64 25.81
CA LEU A 38 -6.25 -8.32 25.51
C LEU A 38 -7.33 -7.31 25.11
N ARG A 39 -8.30 -7.70 24.29
CA ARG A 39 -9.43 -6.82 23.96
C ARG A 39 -10.23 -6.43 25.20
N ARG A 40 -10.46 -7.36 26.14
CA ARG A 40 -11.14 -7.07 27.42
C ARG A 40 -10.35 -6.08 28.25
N GLU A 41 -9.03 -6.24 28.36
CA GLU A 41 -8.15 -5.26 29.00
C GLU A 41 -8.25 -3.89 28.33
N ALA A 42 -8.20 -3.85 26.99
CA ALA A 42 -8.33 -2.62 26.22
C ALA A 42 -9.69 -1.92 26.37
N TYR A 43 -10.77 -2.67 26.63
CA TYR A 43 -12.07 -2.07 26.94
C TYR A 43 -12.07 -1.38 28.30
N ILE A 44 -11.36 -1.92 29.29
CA ILE A 44 -11.24 -1.33 30.63
C ILE A 44 -10.41 -0.06 30.59
N THR A 45 -9.30 -0.07 29.83
CA THR A 45 -8.41 1.08 29.70
C THR A 45 -8.93 2.16 28.73
N GLY A 46 -9.94 1.82 27.92
CA GLY A 46 -10.49 2.70 26.88
C GLY A 46 -9.65 2.75 25.60
N GLU A 47 -8.62 1.93 25.47
CA GLU A 47 -7.82 1.86 24.24
C GLU A 47 -8.65 1.31 23.06
N LEU A 48 -9.58 0.39 23.34
CA LEU A 48 -10.59 -0.10 22.40
C LEU A 48 -12.01 0.12 22.96
N ILE A 49 -12.96 0.35 22.08
CA ILE A 49 -14.38 0.43 22.39
C ILE A 49 -15.08 -0.73 21.68
N LYS A 50 -15.83 -1.54 22.44
CA LYS A 50 -16.60 -2.63 21.87
C LYS A 50 -17.80 -2.08 21.10
N LEU A 51 -17.94 -2.45 19.84
CA LEU A 51 -19.07 -2.07 19.01
C LEU A 51 -20.28 -2.99 19.25
N ASN A 52 -21.40 -2.69 18.60
CA ASN A 52 -22.61 -3.52 18.66
C ASN A 52 -22.35 -4.90 18.03
N GLN A 53 -22.27 -5.93 18.87
CA GLN A 53 -21.86 -7.27 18.44
C GLN A 53 -22.95 -8.05 17.68
N GLU A 54 -24.22 -7.61 17.75
CA GLU A 54 -25.30 -8.20 16.94
C GLU A 54 -25.21 -7.72 15.48
N LYS A 55 -24.87 -6.44 15.29
CA LYS A 55 -24.76 -5.80 13.95
C LYS A 55 -23.37 -5.91 13.35
N LEU A 56 -22.33 -5.88 14.18
CA LEU A 56 -20.93 -5.86 13.81
C LEU A 56 -20.14 -6.87 14.67
N PRO A 57 -20.32 -8.18 14.46
CA PRO A 57 -19.70 -9.21 15.29
C PRO A 57 -18.18 -9.14 15.23
N GLY A 58 -17.52 -9.19 16.40
CA GLY A 58 -16.08 -9.11 16.55
C GLY A 58 -15.46 -7.73 16.24
N CYS A 59 -16.28 -6.73 15.89
CA CYS A 59 -15.77 -5.40 15.57
C CYS A 59 -15.54 -4.55 16.82
N VAL A 60 -14.50 -3.74 16.75
CA VAL A 60 -14.10 -2.78 17.78
C VAL A 60 -13.75 -1.44 17.16
N TYR A 61 -13.66 -0.40 17.99
CA TYR A 61 -13.35 0.95 17.60
C TYR A 61 -12.17 1.50 18.41
N HIS A 62 -11.28 2.24 17.75
CA HIS A 62 -10.14 2.92 18.34
C HIS A 62 -10.14 4.41 17.99
N ARG A 63 -9.74 5.27 18.93
CA ARG A 63 -9.40 6.67 18.71
C ARG A 63 -7.93 6.91 18.95
N SER A 64 -7.23 7.45 17.95
CA SER A 64 -5.87 7.90 18.14
C SER A 64 -5.82 9.26 18.86
N ALA A 65 -4.66 9.67 19.32
CA ALA A 65 -4.47 11.02 19.85
C ALA A 65 -4.77 12.07 18.77
N LEU A 66 -5.23 13.27 19.17
CA LEU A 66 -5.67 14.32 18.25
C LEU A 66 -4.56 14.81 17.30
N ASN A 67 -3.30 14.70 17.73
CA ASN A 67 -2.11 15.06 16.97
C ASN A 67 -1.45 13.87 16.26
N ASP A 68 -2.13 12.70 16.22
CA ASP A 68 -1.56 11.44 15.71
C ASP A 68 -2.59 10.70 14.85
N VAL A 69 -2.88 11.27 13.68
CA VAL A 69 -4.00 10.87 12.81
C VAL A 69 -3.57 10.48 11.40
N ALA A 70 -2.27 10.61 11.09
CA ALA A 70 -1.72 10.36 9.77
C ALA A 70 -0.27 9.87 9.84
N ARG A 71 0.22 9.32 8.74
CA ARG A 71 1.65 9.06 8.58
C ARG A 71 2.42 10.38 8.57
N VAL A 72 3.61 10.37 9.17
CA VAL A 72 4.46 11.56 9.30
C VAL A 72 5.69 11.43 8.39
N GLU A 73 5.53 11.80 7.12
CA GLU A 73 6.61 11.69 6.13
C GLU A 73 7.85 12.51 6.53
N GLY A 74 7.67 13.73 7.04
CA GLY A 74 8.75 14.59 7.51
C GLY A 74 9.48 14.09 8.76
N ARG A 75 8.96 13.07 9.44
CA ARG A 75 9.56 12.43 10.64
C ARG A 75 9.92 10.96 10.37
N THR A 76 9.89 10.53 9.11
CA THR A 76 10.28 9.19 8.67
C THR A 76 11.66 9.26 8.04
N PHE A 77 12.59 8.44 8.54
CA PHE A 77 14.02 8.49 8.18
C PHE A 77 14.50 7.14 7.68
N ILE A 78 15.45 7.19 6.75
CA ILE A 78 16.31 6.07 6.35
C ILE A 78 17.69 6.36 6.93
N CYS A 79 18.12 5.55 7.90
CA CYS A 79 19.35 5.71 8.66
C CYS A 79 20.38 4.68 8.19
N CYS A 80 20.77 4.74 6.94
CA CYS A 80 21.87 3.99 6.35
C CYS A 80 23.20 4.70 6.58
N LYS A 81 24.33 3.99 6.41
CA LYS A 81 25.67 4.50 6.71
C LYS A 81 26.06 5.75 5.94
N LYS A 82 25.61 5.87 4.68
CA LYS A 82 25.93 7.00 3.83
C LYS A 82 24.66 7.69 3.37
N GLU A 83 24.64 9.02 3.42
CA GLU A 83 23.50 9.83 2.97
C GLU A 83 23.15 9.57 1.48
N GLU A 84 24.16 9.38 0.64
CA GLU A 84 23.97 9.08 -0.79
C GLU A 84 23.18 7.80 -1.03
N ASP A 85 23.25 6.81 -0.12
CA ASP A 85 22.51 5.54 -0.22
C ASP A 85 21.04 5.70 0.16
N ALA A 86 20.68 6.69 0.97
CA ALA A 86 19.28 7.06 1.22
C ALA A 86 18.67 7.81 0.03
N GLY A 87 19.47 8.61 -0.65
CA GLY A 87 19.07 9.38 -1.82
C GLY A 87 18.24 10.64 -1.52
N PRO A 88 17.97 11.44 -2.55
CA PRO A 88 17.39 12.78 -2.40
C PRO A 88 15.88 12.76 -2.05
N THR A 89 15.24 11.60 -2.06
CA THR A 89 13.80 11.45 -1.81
C THR A 89 13.47 10.97 -0.39
N ASN A 90 14.48 10.61 0.39
CA ASN A 90 14.33 10.20 1.78
C ASN A 90 14.90 11.25 2.73
N ASN A 91 14.32 11.37 3.92
CA ASN A 91 15.02 12.03 5.03
C ASN A 91 16.10 11.08 5.54
N TRP A 92 17.28 11.60 5.74
CA TRP A 92 18.42 10.84 6.27
C TRP A 92 18.94 11.43 7.56
N MET A 93 19.42 10.58 8.42
CA MET A 93 20.23 10.90 9.62
C MET A 93 21.23 9.76 9.81
N ALA A 94 22.45 10.09 10.24
CA ALA A 94 23.47 9.08 10.52
C ALA A 94 22.96 8.07 11.56
N PRO A 95 23.19 6.76 11.37
CA PRO A 95 22.64 5.71 12.25
C PRO A 95 22.96 5.94 13.72
N ASP A 96 24.21 6.27 14.06
CA ASP A 96 24.63 6.47 15.44
C ASP A 96 23.98 7.71 16.07
N GLU A 97 23.81 8.80 15.30
CA GLU A 97 23.12 10.00 15.76
C GLU A 97 21.64 9.71 16.05
N MET A 98 20.95 9.02 15.13
CA MET A 98 19.55 8.64 15.32
C MET A 98 19.40 7.70 16.52
N LYS A 99 20.27 6.68 16.65
CA LYS A 99 20.22 5.76 17.79
C LYS A 99 20.43 6.45 19.13
N ALA A 100 21.38 7.37 19.22
CA ALA A 100 21.60 8.15 20.44
C ALA A 100 20.35 8.96 20.80
N LYS A 101 19.76 9.64 19.85
CA LYS A 101 18.51 10.41 20.03
C LYS A 101 17.35 9.52 20.45
N LEU A 102 17.17 8.37 19.81
CA LEU A 102 16.11 7.41 20.12
C LEU A 102 16.33 6.75 21.48
N HIS A 103 17.56 6.43 21.84
CA HIS A 103 17.89 5.86 23.15
C HIS A 103 17.35 6.72 24.29
N ASP A 104 17.54 8.03 24.24
CA ASP A 104 17.05 8.95 25.26
C ASP A 104 15.52 8.99 25.33
N ILE A 105 14.84 8.86 24.18
CA ILE A 105 13.36 8.86 24.11
C ILE A 105 12.79 7.52 24.61
N TYR A 106 13.43 6.40 24.28
CA TYR A 106 12.99 5.07 24.69
C TYR A 106 13.30 4.75 26.16
N ALA A 107 14.30 5.42 26.79
CA ALA A 107 14.73 5.12 28.15
C ALA A 107 13.57 5.24 29.16
N GLY A 108 13.12 4.10 29.69
CA GLY A 108 12.02 4.01 30.65
C GLY A 108 10.62 4.36 30.11
N CYS A 109 10.44 4.46 28.79
CA CYS A 109 9.16 4.88 28.19
C CYS A 109 8.00 3.92 28.43
N MET A 110 8.27 2.67 28.84
CA MET A 110 7.23 1.68 29.15
C MET A 110 6.99 1.46 30.65
N ARG A 111 7.53 2.31 31.54
CA ARG A 111 7.21 2.22 32.97
C ARG A 111 5.69 2.35 33.19
N GLY A 112 5.13 1.47 34.02
CA GLY A 112 3.70 1.38 34.24
C GLY A 112 2.92 0.70 33.11
N ARG A 113 3.61 0.11 32.12
CA ARG A 113 3.01 -0.50 30.91
C ARG A 113 3.44 -1.95 30.73
N THR A 114 2.66 -2.67 29.94
CA THR A 114 3.04 -4.01 29.43
C THR A 114 3.74 -3.87 28.10
N MET A 115 4.86 -4.56 27.93
CA MET A 115 5.57 -4.73 26.68
C MET A 115 5.07 -6.02 26.00
N TYR A 116 4.47 -5.89 24.85
CA TYR A 116 4.01 -7.00 24.02
C TYR A 116 5.07 -7.37 22.99
N VAL A 117 5.36 -8.68 22.85
CA VAL A 117 6.30 -9.22 21.87
C VAL A 117 5.51 -10.01 20.84
N ILE A 118 5.46 -9.52 19.60
CA ILE A 118 4.61 -10.04 18.52
C ILE A 118 5.47 -10.73 17.48
N PRO A 119 5.49 -12.09 17.43
CA PRO A 119 6.07 -12.82 16.30
C PRO A 119 5.10 -12.80 15.13
N TYR A 120 5.55 -12.43 13.94
CA TYR A 120 4.68 -12.38 12.77
C TYR A 120 5.39 -12.76 11.47
N SER A 121 4.63 -13.24 10.52
CA SER A 121 5.07 -13.52 9.15
C SER A 121 4.43 -12.54 8.18
N MET A 122 5.26 -12.00 7.30
CA MET A 122 4.84 -11.37 6.06
C MET A 122 4.90 -12.43 4.96
N GLY A 123 3.74 -12.75 4.38
CA GLY A 123 3.54 -13.90 3.52
C GLY A 123 3.14 -15.17 4.27
N ALA A 124 2.65 -16.16 3.55
CA ALA A 124 2.23 -17.46 4.11
C ALA A 124 3.41 -18.17 4.78
N ILE A 125 3.23 -18.64 6.01
CA ILE A 125 4.29 -19.30 6.77
C ILE A 125 4.75 -20.57 6.02
N GLY A 126 6.07 -20.69 5.84
CA GLY A 126 6.68 -21.78 5.07
C GLY A 126 6.75 -21.52 3.56
N SER A 127 6.22 -20.41 3.06
CA SER A 127 6.43 -19.97 1.69
C SER A 127 7.89 -19.54 1.47
N PRO A 128 8.49 -19.80 0.29
CA PRO A 128 9.80 -19.26 -0.06
C PRO A 128 9.82 -17.73 -0.17
N PHE A 129 8.66 -17.11 -0.23
CA PHE A 129 8.49 -15.63 -0.22
C PHE A 129 8.34 -15.08 1.19
N ALA A 130 8.07 -15.90 2.20
CA ALA A 130 7.83 -15.41 3.55
C ALA A 130 9.07 -14.78 4.16
N LYS A 131 8.86 -13.68 4.86
CA LYS A 131 9.85 -13.01 5.72
C LYS A 131 9.24 -12.84 7.10
N TYR A 132 10.05 -12.98 8.13
CA TYR A 132 9.58 -12.97 9.51
C TYR A 132 10.00 -11.68 10.22
N GLY A 133 9.18 -11.26 11.17
CA GLY A 133 9.47 -10.12 12.03
C GLY A 133 9.08 -10.39 13.48
N ILE A 134 9.73 -9.66 14.36
CA ILE A 134 9.35 -9.57 15.78
C ILE A 134 9.09 -8.10 16.06
N GLU A 135 7.87 -7.75 16.43
CA GLU A 135 7.52 -6.39 16.83
C GLU A 135 7.31 -6.30 18.34
N ILE A 136 7.99 -5.34 18.97
CA ILE A 136 7.78 -4.97 20.37
C ILE A 136 6.93 -3.71 20.40
N THR A 137 5.88 -3.70 21.25
CA THR A 137 4.97 -2.55 21.38
C THR A 137 4.38 -2.47 22.79
N ASP A 138 3.89 -1.29 23.17
CA ASP A 138 3.10 -1.07 24.40
C ASP A 138 1.61 -0.82 24.13
N SER A 139 1.13 -1.16 22.92
CA SER A 139 -0.24 -0.90 22.48
C SER A 139 -1.00 -2.19 22.16
N ILE A 140 -2.13 -2.41 22.85
CA ILE A 140 -3.04 -3.52 22.53
C ILE A 140 -3.69 -3.32 21.17
N TYR A 141 -3.99 -2.07 20.79
CA TYR A 141 -4.50 -1.74 19.46
C TYR A 141 -3.54 -2.25 18.37
N VAL A 142 -2.23 -2.04 18.55
CA VAL A 142 -1.21 -2.53 17.60
C VAL A 142 -1.21 -4.07 17.56
N VAL A 143 -1.24 -4.73 18.72
CA VAL A 143 -1.32 -6.21 18.77
C VAL A 143 -2.51 -6.72 17.97
N CYS A 144 -3.70 -6.17 18.21
CA CYS A 144 -4.93 -6.58 17.53
C CYS A 144 -4.90 -6.28 16.03
N CYS A 145 -4.36 -5.13 15.62
CA CYS A 145 -4.20 -4.79 14.20
C CYS A 145 -3.18 -5.71 13.51
N MET A 146 -2.04 -5.98 14.16
CA MET A 146 -1.02 -6.89 13.61
C MET A 146 -1.55 -8.31 13.44
N ALA A 147 -2.40 -8.79 14.35
CA ALA A 147 -3.05 -10.10 14.25
C ALA A 147 -4.00 -10.20 13.04
N ILE A 148 -4.56 -9.09 12.57
CA ILE A 148 -5.37 -9.02 11.34
C ILE A 148 -4.47 -8.87 10.10
N MET A 149 -3.50 -7.96 10.18
CA MET A 149 -2.69 -7.55 9.02
C MET A 149 -1.60 -8.54 8.65
N THR A 150 -1.17 -9.37 9.58
CA THR A 150 -0.07 -10.32 9.41
C THR A 150 -0.45 -11.68 10.00
N ARG A 151 0.43 -12.66 9.86
CA ARG A 151 0.21 -13.99 10.43
C ARG A 151 0.98 -14.08 11.75
N VAL A 152 0.31 -13.73 12.85
CA VAL A 152 0.88 -13.69 14.20
C VAL A 152 0.78 -15.06 14.87
N GLY A 153 1.84 -15.48 15.55
CA GLY A 153 1.78 -16.63 16.44
C GLY A 153 3.07 -17.44 16.54
N THR A 154 3.02 -18.47 17.40
CA THR A 154 4.19 -19.30 17.74
C THR A 154 4.79 -20.07 16.56
N LYS A 155 4.01 -20.34 15.51
CA LYS A 155 4.49 -20.95 14.26
C LYS A 155 5.62 -20.15 13.59
N VAL A 156 5.70 -18.85 13.86
CA VAL A 156 6.80 -18.00 13.37
C VAL A 156 8.12 -18.43 14.01
N TYR A 157 8.12 -18.75 15.31
CA TYR A 157 9.32 -19.23 15.99
C TYR A 157 9.78 -20.61 15.48
N GLU A 158 8.80 -21.47 15.19
CA GLU A 158 9.08 -22.80 14.59
C GLU A 158 9.72 -22.63 13.20
N ALA A 159 9.21 -21.70 12.40
CA ALA A 159 9.74 -21.44 11.06
C ALA A 159 11.12 -20.75 11.08
N LEU A 160 11.37 -19.86 12.04
CA LEU A 160 12.67 -19.22 12.23
C LEU A 160 13.73 -20.18 12.78
N GLY A 161 13.36 -21.10 13.69
CA GLY A 161 14.32 -21.93 14.41
C GLY A 161 15.36 -21.05 15.14
N ASP A 162 16.63 -21.33 14.93
CA ASP A 162 17.76 -20.57 15.51
C ASP A 162 18.32 -19.51 14.55
N SER A 163 17.59 -19.15 13.50
CA SER A 163 18.04 -18.15 12.51
C SER A 163 18.03 -16.74 13.07
N PRO A 164 19.05 -15.92 12.79
CA PRO A 164 19.04 -14.49 13.07
C PRO A 164 18.26 -13.67 12.01
N ASP A 165 17.77 -14.32 10.95
CA ASP A 165 17.14 -13.66 9.79
C ASP A 165 15.69 -13.26 10.08
N PHE A 166 15.51 -12.20 10.85
CA PHE A 166 14.21 -11.58 11.10
C PHE A 166 14.34 -10.06 11.20
N VAL A 167 13.27 -9.36 10.86
CA VAL A 167 13.18 -7.90 10.99
C VAL A 167 12.75 -7.53 12.41
N LYS A 168 13.54 -6.66 13.03
CA LYS A 168 13.32 -6.12 14.38
C LYS A 168 12.44 -4.88 14.29
N GLY A 169 11.32 -4.86 14.98
CA GLY A 169 10.42 -3.70 15.08
C GLY A 169 10.31 -3.26 16.52
N LEU A 170 10.78 -2.05 16.85
CA LEU A 170 10.65 -1.47 18.17
C LEU A 170 9.66 -0.31 18.13
N HIS A 171 8.54 -0.44 18.82
CA HIS A 171 7.49 0.56 18.89
C HIS A 171 7.12 0.90 20.33
N SER A 172 6.90 2.18 20.62
CA SER A 172 6.23 2.65 21.84
C SER A 172 5.42 3.91 21.56
N LYS A 173 4.24 3.98 22.15
CA LYS A 173 3.45 5.23 22.18
C LYS A 173 4.17 6.32 22.97
N ALA A 174 5.00 5.95 23.93
CA ALA A 174 5.67 6.86 24.85
C ALA A 174 4.70 7.94 25.38
N GLU A 175 5.00 9.22 25.21
CA GLU A 175 4.16 10.34 25.63
C GLU A 175 3.29 10.92 24.51
N LEU A 176 3.32 10.33 23.29
CA LEU A 176 2.65 10.83 22.09
C LEU A 176 3.09 12.26 21.72
N ASP A 177 4.32 12.61 22.06
CA ASP A 177 4.91 13.92 21.77
C ASP A 177 5.27 14.03 20.28
N ALA A 178 4.58 14.91 19.56
CA ALA A 178 4.78 15.09 18.11
C ALA A 178 6.20 15.61 17.77
N GLU A 179 6.82 16.39 18.65
CA GLU A 179 8.17 16.90 18.44
C GLU A 179 9.27 15.84 18.64
N LYS A 180 8.96 14.79 19.39
CA LYS A 180 9.83 13.64 19.62
C LYS A 180 9.37 12.38 18.88
N ARG A 181 8.50 12.54 17.89
CA ARG A 181 8.01 11.45 17.05
C ARG A 181 9.03 11.14 15.98
N TYR A 182 9.44 9.87 15.88
CA TYR A 182 10.36 9.38 14.86
C TYR A 182 9.92 8.01 14.37
N ILE A 183 10.02 7.79 13.04
CA ILE A 183 9.93 6.49 12.40
C ILE A 183 11.25 6.26 11.65
N ALA A 184 12.18 5.54 12.25
CA ALA A 184 13.52 5.34 11.73
C ALA A 184 13.72 3.90 11.23
N HIS A 185 14.37 3.78 10.08
CA HIS A 185 14.71 2.50 9.45
C HIS A 185 16.24 2.39 9.38
N PHE A 186 16.76 1.26 9.81
CA PHE A 186 18.18 0.91 9.75
C PHE A 186 18.35 -0.31 8.85
N PRO A 187 18.47 -0.11 7.52
CA PRO A 187 18.41 -1.20 6.55
C PRO A 187 19.48 -2.27 6.76
N GLU A 188 20.71 -1.86 7.06
CA GLU A 188 21.83 -2.80 7.27
C GLU A 188 21.69 -3.67 8.53
N GLU A 189 20.72 -3.35 9.40
CA GLU A 189 20.48 -4.06 10.65
C GLU A 189 19.10 -4.75 10.68
N ASN A 190 18.33 -4.63 9.61
CA ASN A 190 16.92 -5.07 9.55
C ASN A 190 16.12 -4.58 10.77
N LEU A 191 16.32 -3.30 11.14
CA LEU A 191 15.74 -2.70 12.34
C LEU A 191 14.82 -1.52 11.96
N ILE A 192 13.67 -1.46 12.61
CA ILE A 192 12.71 -0.37 12.53
C ILE A 192 12.46 0.14 13.96
N MET A 193 12.50 1.44 14.16
CA MET A 193 12.20 2.08 15.45
C MET A 193 11.16 3.18 15.24
N SER A 194 9.99 3.03 15.86
CA SER A 194 8.88 4.00 15.81
C SER A 194 8.47 4.40 17.22
N VAL A 195 8.47 5.68 17.51
CA VAL A 195 8.16 6.20 18.84
C VAL A 195 7.29 7.44 18.80
N ASN A 196 6.51 7.65 19.86
CA ASN A 196 5.58 8.77 20.04
C ASN A 196 4.42 8.80 19.04
N SER A 197 4.05 7.65 18.48
CA SER A 197 2.85 7.48 17.65
C SER A 197 2.12 6.20 18.03
N GLY A 198 0.80 6.26 18.18
CA GLY A 198 -0.10 5.11 18.29
C GLY A 198 -0.95 4.94 17.02
N TYR A 199 -0.79 5.80 16.02
CA TYR A 199 -1.51 5.69 14.76
C TYR A 199 -1.02 4.49 13.93
N GLY A 200 -1.95 3.64 13.46
CA GLY A 200 -1.63 2.40 12.76
C GLY A 200 -0.64 2.55 11.59
N GLY A 201 -0.74 3.63 10.82
CA GLY A 201 0.20 3.89 9.72
C GLY A 201 1.66 4.09 10.14
N ASN A 202 1.93 4.41 11.41
CA ASN A 202 3.25 4.59 11.99
C ASN A 202 3.65 3.45 12.94
N ALA A 203 2.67 2.71 13.46
CA ALA A 203 2.84 1.72 14.53
C ALA A 203 2.74 0.27 14.07
N LEU A 204 2.06 -0.01 12.95
CA LEU A 204 2.00 -1.34 12.35
C LEU A 204 3.26 -1.57 11.50
N LEU A 205 4.34 -1.97 12.14
CA LEU A 205 5.68 -1.97 11.53
C LEU A 205 5.83 -3.02 10.44
N GLY A 206 4.99 -4.05 10.41
CA GLY A 206 4.95 -5.03 9.33
C GLY A 206 4.50 -4.46 7.98
N LYS A 207 3.69 -3.38 7.97
CA LYS A 207 3.10 -2.85 6.73
C LYS A 207 4.11 -2.04 5.91
N LYS A 208 4.11 -0.72 6.01
CA LYS A 208 4.94 0.16 5.16
C LYS A 208 6.42 0.13 5.53
N CYS A 209 6.72 0.01 6.81
CA CYS A 209 8.10 0.00 7.29
C CYS A 209 8.84 -1.27 6.86
N PHE A 210 8.27 -2.43 7.14
CA PHE A 210 8.88 -3.70 6.76
C PHE A 210 8.57 -4.07 5.30
N ALA A 211 7.27 -4.22 4.96
CA ALA A 211 6.89 -4.83 3.67
C ALA A 211 7.27 -3.98 2.44
N LEU A 212 7.61 -2.70 2.62
CA LEU A 212 8.12 -1.83 1.56
C LEU A 212 9.52 -1.30 1.85
N ARG A 213 9.75 -0.49 2.88
CA ARG A 213 11.04 0.19 3.08
C ARG A 213 12.18 -0.79 3.33
N ILE A 214 12.07 -1.65 4.32
CA ILE A 214 13.10 -2.69 4.57
C ILE A 214 13.07 -3.74 3.46
N ALA A 215 11.90 -4.20 3.04
CA ALA A 215 11.78 -5.22 1.99
C ALA A 215 12.34 -4.76 0.64
N SER A 216 12.27 -3.46 0.30
CA SER A 216 12.91 -2.95 -0.92
C SER A 216 14.43 -3.11 -0.89
N THR A 217 15.08 -2.94 0.27
CA THR A 217 16.51 -3.19 0.43
C THR A 217 16.85 -4.67 0.37
N LEU A 218 16.07 -5.53 1.04
CA LEU A 218 16.22 -6.97 0.97
C LEU A 218 16.02 -7.48 -0.46
N GLY A 219 15.01 -6.98 -1.16
CA GLY A 219 14.76 -7.34 -2.55
C GLY A 219 15.92 -6.99 -3.48
N ARG A 220 16.54 -5.82 -3.28
CA ARG A 220 17.76 -5.43 -4.01
C ARG A 220 18.90 -6.41 -3.80
N GLU A 221 19.12 -6.86 -2.56
CA GLU A 221 20.20 -7.78 -2.21
C GLU A 221 19.92 -9.20 -2.70
N GLU A 222 18.68 -9.65 -2.63
CA GLU A 222 18.25 -11.02 -2.92
C GLU A 222 17.73 -11.23 -4.35
N GLY A 223 17.59 -10.19 -5.16
CA GLY A 223 17.12 -10.26 -6.54
C GLY A 223 15.60 -10.39 -6.69
N TRP A 224 14.83 -9.65 -5.92
CA TRP A 224 13.37 -9.54 -6.02
C TRP A 224 12.88 -8.10 -5.78
N LEU A 225 11.60 -7.85 -5.98
CA LEU A 225 11.01 -6.50 -5.91
C LEU A 225 9.93 -6.45 -4.81
N ALA A 226 9.98 -5.43 -3.95
CA ALA A 226 8.93 -5.09 -2.99
C ALA A 226 8.24 -3.82 -3.46
N GLU A 227 6.97 -3.94 -3.86
CA GLU A 227 6.29 -2.89 -4.60
C GLU A 227 4.96 -2.47 -3.95
N HIS A 228 4.65 -1.18 -4.05
CA HIS A 228 3.39 -0.61 -3.61
C HIS A 228 2.32 -0.85 -4.67
N MET A 229 1.95 -2.11 -4.85
CA MET A 229 1.08 -2.59 -5.91
C MET A 229 -0.06 -3.45 -5.38
N LEU A 230 -1.23 -3.31 -6.01
CA LEU A 230 -2.28 -4.32 -5.93
C LEU A 230 -1.92 -5.56 -6.76
N ILE A 231 -2.57 -6.69 -6.46
CA ILE A 231 -2.53 -7.91 -7.28
C ILE A 231 -3.97 -8.31 -7.57
N LEU A 232 -4.34 -8.31 -8.84
CA LEU A 232 -5.68 -8.60 -9.33
C LEU A 232 -5.68 -9.80 -10.28
N GLY A 233 -6.54 -10.79 -10.04
CA GLY A 233 -6.86 -11.84 -10.99
C GLY A 233 -8.09 -11.47 -11.81
N VAL A 234 -7.99 -11.56 -13.13
CA VAL A 234 -9.09 -11.37 -14.07
C VAL A 234 -9.44 -12.70 -14.70
N GLN A 235 -10.64 -13.18 -14.44
CA GLN A 235 -11.19 -14.41 -14.99
C GLN A 235 -12.06 -14.10 -16.21
N ASN A 236 -11.72 -14.72 -17.35
CA ASN A 236 -12.49 -14.61 -18.57
C ASN A 236 -13.72 -15.57 -18.58
N PRO A 237 -14.63 -15.48 -19.55
CA PRO A 237 -15.80 -16.36 -19.68
C PRO A 237 -15.48 -17.86 -19.80
N LYS A 238 -14.25 -18.22 -20.19
CA LYS A 238 -13.80 -19.62 -20.27
C LYS A 238 -13.30 -20.17 -18.94
N GLY A 239 -13.24 -19.32 -17.89
CA GLY A 239 -12.72 -19.68 -16.57
C GLY A 239 -11.20 -19.53 -16.42
N GLU A 240 -10.49 -19.02 -17.42
CA GLU A 240 -9.05 -18.76 -17.35
C GLU A 240 -8.80 -17.48 -16.52
N ILE A 241 -7.86 -17.54 -15.57
CA ILE A 241 -7.49 -16.40 -14.73
C ILE A 241 -6.10 -15.90 -15.12
N ARG A 242 -5.98 -14.60 -15.37
CA ARG A 242 -4.74 -13.90 -15.66
C ARG A 242 -4.52 -12.82 -14.60
N TYR A 243 -3.28 -12.66 -14.13
CA TYR A 243 -2.97 -11.78 -13.02
C TYR A 243 -2.19 -10.56 -13.46
N ILE A 244 -2.53 -9.42 -12.85
CA ILE A 244 -1.81 -8.15 -13.01
C ILE A 244 -1.38 -7.60 -11.66
N CYS A 245 -0.30 -6.80 -11.68
CA CYS A 245 0.02 -5.87 -10.61
C CYS A 245 -0.30 -4.44 -11.06
N GLY A 246 -0.67 -3.58 -10.12
CA GLY A 246 -0.95 -2.18 -10.41
C GLY A 246 -0.44 -1.22 -9.35
N ALA A 247 0.33 -0.23 -9.75
CA ALA A 247 0.85 0.82 -8.90
C ALA A 247 0.14 2.14 -9.17
N PHE A 248 -0.44 2.71 -8.11
CA PHE A 248 -1.17 3.98 -8.16
C PHE A 248 -0.85 4.80 -6.91
N PRO A 249 -0.59 6.09 -7.04
CA PRO A 249 -0.47 7.00 -5.90
C PRO A 249 -1.75 7.03 -5.05
N SER A 250 -1.66 7.58 -3.85
CA SER A 250 -2.82 7.75 -2.97
C SER A 250 -3.98 8.47 -3.68
N ALA A 251 -5.21 8.04 -3.41
CA ALA A 251 -6.45 8.57 -4.00
C ALA A 251 -6.58 8.39 -5.53
N CYS A 252 -5.84 7.49 -6.15
CA CYS A 252 -5.93 7.16 -7.58
C CYS A 252 -6.68 5.85 -7.87
N GLY A 253 -7.41 5.30 -6.88
CA GLY A 253 -8.33 4.16 -7.09
C GLY A 253 -7.70 2.77 -6.99
N LYS A 254 -6.52 2.62 -6.36
CA LYS A 254 -5.83 1.32 -6.24
C LYS A 254 -6.70 0.25 -5.58
N THR A 255 -7.25 0.50 -4.40
CA THR A 255 -8.11 -0.46 -3.68
C THR A 255 -9.39 -0.78 -4.46
N ASN A 256 -9.97 0.22 -5.15
CA ASN A 256 -11.14 -0.01 -6.00
C ASN A 256 -10.83 -0.92 -7.20
N LEU A 257 -9.63 -0.81 -7.78
CA LEU A 257 -9.20 -1.70 -8.86
C LEU A 257 -8.91 -3.11 -8.31
N ALA A 258 -8.29 -3.23 -7.12
CA ALA A 258 -8.00 -4.51 -6.49
C ALA A 258 -9.25 -5.35 -6.19
N MET A 259 -10.37 -4.68 -5.91
CA MET A 259 -11.66 -5.28 -5.55
C MET A 259 -12.72 -5.00 -6.62
N LEU A 260 -12.30 -4.83 -7.85
CA LEU A 260 -13.14 -4.43 -8.98
C LEU A 260 -14.30 -5.42 -9.22
N ILE A 261 -15.47 -4.86 -9.49
CA ILE A 261 -16.63 -5.59 -9.95
C ILE A 261 -16.81 -5.26 -11.45
N PRO A 262 -16.75 -6.26 -12.34
CA PRO A 262 -16.96 -6.04 -13.77
C PRO A 262 -18.31 -5.38 -14.05
N PRO A 263 -18.47 -4.63 -15.17
CA PRO A 263 -19.77 -4.13 -15.61
C PRO A 263 -20.80 -5.26 -15.73
N GLU A 264 -22.08 -4.95 -15.54
CA GLU A 264 -23.15 -5.96 -15.50
C GLU A 264 -23.15 -6.84 -16.76
N ALA A 265 -23.10 -6.24 -17.95
CA ALA A 265 -23.04 -6.98 -19.21
C ALA A 265 -21.83 -7.93 -19.32
N TRP A 266 -20.73 -7.61 -18.65
CA TRP A 266 -19.55 -8.47 -18.61
C TRP A 266 -19.70 -9.59 -17.59
N ARG A 267 -20.33 -9.32 -16.44
CA ARG A 267 -20.65 -10.35 -15.43
C ARG A 267 -21.59 -11.40 -15.99
N GLU A 268 -22.60 -11.00 -16.76
CA GLU A 268 -23.53 -11.90 -17.45
C GLU A 268 -22.82 -12.80 -18.48
N LYS A 269 -21.76 -12.30 -19.11
CA LYS A 269 -20.88 -13.08 -20.00
C LYS A 269 -19.93 -14.02 -19.23
N GLY A 270 -19.84 -13.91 -17.89
CA GLY A 270 -19.01 -14.78 -17.03
C GLY A 270 -17.68 -14.18 -16.58
N TRP A 271 -17.41 -12.88 -16.84
CA TRP A 271 -16.22 -12.21 -16.33
C TRP A 271 -16.28 -12.05 -14.81
N LYS A 272 -15.14 -12.28 -14.15
CA LYS A 272 -14.98 -12.11 -12.70
C LYS A 272 -13.63 -11.48 -12.39
N CYS A 273 -13.56 -10.81 -11.24
CA CYS A 273 -12.31 -10.25 -10.70
C CYS A 273 -12.05 -10.81 -9.31
N TRP A 274 -10.80 -11.13 -9.02
CA TRP A 274 -10.36 -11.75 -7.78
C TRP A 274 -9.23 -10.95 -7.15
N CYS A 275 -9.41 -10.54 -5.90
CA CYS A 275 -8.39 -9.82 -5.15
C CYS A 275 -7.37 -10.80 -4.56
N VAL A 276 -6.09 -10.67 -4.92
CA VAL A 276 -4.99 -11.35 -4.25
C VAL A 276 -4.33 -10.42 -3.23
N GLY A 277 -4.30 -9.10 -3.51
CA GLY A 277 -3.79 -8.09 -2.60
C GLY A 277 -4.19 -6.69 -3.07
N ASP A 278 -4.41 -5.76 -2.14
CA ASP A 278 -4.86 -4.41 -2.47
C ASP A 278 -3.76 -3.35 -2.41
N ASP A 279 -2.61 -3.63 -1.79
CA ASP A 279 -1.67 -2.58 -1.42
C ASP A 279 -0.19 -2.92 -1.67
N ILE A 280 0.26 -4.15 -1.40
CA ILE A 280 1.66 -4.55 -1.47
C ILE A 280 1.82 -5.85 -2.25
N ALA A 281 2.79 -5.88 -3.15
CA ALA A 281 3.20 -7.06 -3.89
C ALA A 281 4.71 -7.30 -3.74
N TRP A 282 5.08 -8.54 -3.42
CA TRP A 282 6.47 -9.00 -3.52
C TRP A 282 6.61 -9.85 -4.76
N LEU A 283 7.47 -9.43 -5.69
CA LEU A 283 7.63 -10.07 -7.00
C LEU A 283 9.00 -10.73 -7.11
N ARG A 284 9.02 -12.01 -7.48
CA ARG A 284 10.24 -12.79 -7.71
C ARG A 284 10.25 -13.41 -9.09
N PRO A 285 11.45 -13.54 -9.72
CA PRO A 285 11.59 -14.37 -10.91
C PRO A 285 11.22 -15.83 -10.59
N GLY A 286 10.34 -16.39 -11.39
CA GLY A 286 9.97 -17.79 -11.30
C GLY A 286 10.78 -18.69 -12.25
N PRO A 287 10.70 -20.02 -12.12
CA PRO A 287 11.44 -20.96 -12.94
C PRO A 287 11.01 -20.96 -14.42
N ASP A 288 9.85 -20.37 -14.71
CA ASP A 288 9.29 -20.19 -16.06
C ASP A 288 9.73 -18.86 -16.72
N GLY A 289 10.62 -18.11 -16.07
CA GLY A 289 11.11 -16.82 -16.52
C GLY A 289 10.14 -15.66 -16.33
N ARG A 290 8.96 -15.90 -15.74
CA ARG A 290 7.99 -14.84 -15.40
C ARG A 290 8.26 -14.26 -14.02
N LEU A 291 7.65 -13.10 -13.73
CA LEU A 291 7.52 -12.61 -12.37
C LEU A 291 6.33 -13.29 -11.68
N TRP A 292 6.55 -13.73 -10.45
CA TRP A 292 5.53 -14.28 -9.56
C TRP A 292 5.35 -13.37 -8.36
N ALA A 293 4.11 -13.08 -8.00
CA ALA A 293 3.78 -12.16 -6.92
C ALA A 293 3.03 -12.86 -5.78
N VAL A 294 3.37 -12.46 -4.56
CA VAL A 294 2.60 -12.73 -3.35
C VAL A 294 2.17 -11.42 -2.72
N ASN A 295 1.01 -11.43 -2.06
CA ASN A 295 0.66 -10.39 -1.10
C ASN A 295 1.24 -10.79 0.27
N PRO A 296 2.15 -10.00 0.86
CA PRO A 296 2.72 -10.31 2.16
C PRO A 296 1.75 -10.10 3.32
N GLU A 297 0.68 -9.34 3.13
CA GLU A 297 -0.30 -9.00 4.16
C GLU A 297 -1.41 -10.06 4.28
N ASN A 298 -2.10 -10.07 5.44
CA ASN A 298 -3.22 -10.97 5.74
C ASN A 298 -4.57 -10.24 5.90
N GLY A 299 -4.56 -8.94 5.77
CA GLY A 299 -5.72 -8.07 5.95
C GLY A 299 -5.60 -6.79 5.14
N PHE A 300 -6.62 -5.95 5.27
CA PHE A 300 -6.72 -4.64 4.65
C PHE A 300 -6.64 -3.53 5.69
N PHE A 301 -5.84 -2.50 5.42
CA PHE A 301 -5.78 -1.26 6.19
C PHE A 301 -6.30 -0.13 5.30
N GLY A 302 -7.62 -0.10 5.11
CA GLY A 302 -8.28 0.77 4.14
C GLY A 302 -8.65 2.14 4.70
N VAL A 303 -8.80 3.12 3.80
CA VAL A 303 -9.39 4.43 4.12
C VAL A 303 -10.90 4.27 4.21
N ALA A 304 -11.52 4.72 5.31
CA ALA A 304 -12.96 4.62 5.51
C ALA A 304 -13.75 5.66 4.70
N PRO A 305 -13.43 6.97 4.73
CA PRO A 305 -14.17 7.98 3.97
C PRO A 305 -14.28 7.65 2.49
N GLY A 306 -15.48 7.77 1.94
CA GLY A 306 -15.77 7.47 0.54
C GLY A 306 -15.99 5.98 0.23
N THR A 307 -15.71 5.06 1.15
CA THR A 307 -16.02 3.63 0.96
C THR A 307 -17.50 3.38 1.22
N SER A 308 -18.21 2.86 0.21
CA SER A 308 -19.66 2.66 0.25
C SER A 308 -20.10 1.51 -0.67
N GLU A 309 -21.39 1.14 -0.59
CA GLU A 309 -22.00 0.20 -1.53
C GLU A 309 -21.88 0.65 -3.00
N LYS A 310 -21.79 1.96 -3.24
CA LYS A 310 -21.67 2.52 -4.59
C LYS A 310 -20.23 2.51 -5.10
N THR A 311 -19.27 2.82 -4.24
CA THR A 311 -17.87 3.06 -4.66
C THR A 311 -17.01 1.80 -4.59
N ASN A 312 -17.20 0.98 -3.54
CA ASN A 312 -16.50 -0.28 -3.34
C ASN A 312 -17.28 -1.22 -2.40
N PRO A 313 -18.31 -1.92 -2.91
CA PRO A 313 -19.12 -2.82 -2.09
C PRO A 313 -18.32 -3.99 -1.51
N ASN A 314 -17.28 -4.47 -2.18
CA ASN A 314 -16.42 -5.54 -1.67
C ASN A 314 -15.59 -5.09 -0.45
N ALA A 315 -15.01 -3.89 -0.49
CA ALA A 315 -14.31 -3.34 0.67
C ALA A 315 -15.27 -3.10 1.84
N LEU A 316 -16.46 -2.55 1.56
CA LEU A 316 -17.47 -2.36 2.60
C LEU A 316 -17.91 -3.69 3.22
N ALA A 317 -18.14 -4.73 2.42
CA ALA A 317 -18.49 -6.07 2.91
C ALA A 317 -17.38 -6.66 3.79
N ALA A 318 -16.10 -6.42 3.48
CA ALA A 318 -14.97 -6.87 4.27
C ALA A 318 -14.97 -6.29 5.70
N THR A 319 -15.59 -5.13 5.91
CA THR A 319 -15.64 -4.47 7.23
C THR A 319 -16.73 -5.01 8.16
N ARG A 320 -17.60 -5.91 7.73
CA ARG A 320 -18.82 -6.32 8.46
C ARG A 320 -18.56 -7.17 9.71
N LYS A 321 -17.37 -7.76 9.85
CA LYS A 321 -17.01 -8.59 11.02
C LYS A 321 -15.52 -8.53 11.32
N ASN A 322 -15.16 -8.75 12.59
CA ASN A 322 -13.76 -8.84 13.05
C ASN A 322 -12.88 -7.65 12.60
N THR A 323 -13.46 -6.46 12.54
CA THR A 323 -12.81 -5.26 12.01
C THR A 323 -12.53 -4.26 13.13
N ILE A 324 -11.39 -3.60 13.04
CA ILE A 324 -11.01 -2.48 13.90
C ILE A 324 -11.21 -1.19 13.11
N PHE A 325 -12.17 -0.36 13.55
CA PHE A 325 -12.38 0.97 12.97
C PHE A 325 -11.59 2.01 13.76
N THR A 326 -10.95 2.92 13.07
CA THR A 326 -10.12 3.97 13.68
C THR A 326 -10.57 5.35 13.21
N ASN A 327 -10.89 6.24 14.17
CA ASN A 327 -11.22 7.65 13.94
C ASN A 327 -12.44 7.90 13.02
N VAL A 328 -13.41 7.02 13.04
CA VAL A 328 -14.72 7.17 12.38
C VAL A 328 -15.75 7.78 13.33
N VAL A 329 -16.96 8.02 12.88
CA VAL A 329 -18.10 8.44 13.73
C VAL A 329 -18.66 7.24 14.49
N LEU A 330 -18.92 7.40 15.80
CA LEU A 330 -19.56 6.40 16.63
C LEU A 330 -21.04 6.77 16.80
N LYS A 331 -21.93 5.86 16.36
CA LYS A 331 -23.38 6.05 16.44
C LYS A 331 -23.94 5.63 17.81
N PRO A 332 -25.11 6.17 18.23
CA PRO A 332 -25.75 5.80 19.49
C PRO A 332 -26.07 4.31 19.61
N ASP A 333 -26.33 3.63 18.49
CA ASP A 333 -26.63 2.19 18.46
C ASP A 333 -25.35 1.30 18.53
N GLY A 334 -24.18 1.90 18.73
CA GLY A 334 -22.91 1.21 18.81
C GLY A 334 -22.36 0.74 17.46
N THR A 335 -22.90 1.24 16.34
CA THR A 335 -22.31 1.07 15.01
C THR A 335 -21.50 2.31 14.62
N VAL A 336 -20.90 2.28 13.43
CA VAL A 336 -20.01 3.35 12.93
C VAL A 336 -20.56 3.98 11.66
N TRP A 337 -20.07 5.19 11.36
CA TRP A 337 -20.36 5.92 10.14
C TRP A 337 -19.14 6.76 9.71
N TRP A 338 -19.05 7.11 8.43
CA TRP A 338 -18.07 8.02 7.88
C TRP A 338 -18.61 8.72 6.63
N GLU A 339 -18.03 9.83 6.25
CA GLU A 339 -18.43 10.62 5.08
C GLU A 339 -18.38 9.77 3.81
N GLY A 340 -19.49 9.76 3.07
CA GLY A 340 -19.63 9.00 1.83
C GLY A 340 -20.07 7.54 2.02
N LEU A 341 -20.28 7.06 3.25
CA LEU A 341 -20.84 5.72 3.49
C LEU A 341 -22.26 5.61 2.92
N ASP A 342 -23.10 6.59 3.26
CA ASP A 342 -24.46 6.75 2.75
C ASP A 342 -24.89 8.24 2.76
N LYS A 343 -26.13 8.49 2.38
CA LYS A 343 -26.70 9.85 2.31
C LYS A 343 -27.35 10.30 3.63
N ASN A 344 -27.35 9.47 4.67
CA ASN A 344 -28.05 9.69 5.92
C ASN A 344 -27.06 9.80 7.09
N PRO A 345 -26.39 10.95 7.26
CA PRO A 345 -25.49 11.14 8.39
C PRO A 345 -26.28 11.00 9.71
N PRO A 346 -25.71 10.31 10.72
CA PRO A 346 -26.40 10.05 11.97
C PRO A 346 -26.55 11.33 12.80
N THR A 347 -27.66 11.42 13.52
CA THR A 347 -27.88 12.38 14.60
C THR A 347 -27.44 11.78 15.94
N ASP A 348 -27.18 12.62 16.94
CA ASP A 348 -26.78 12.20 18.31
C ASP A 348 -25.54 11.29 18.35
N ALA A 349 -24.66 11.40 17.37
CA ALA A 349 -23.44 10.63 17.24
C ALA A 349 -22.21 11.36 17.82
N LEU A 350 -21.15 10.61 18.08
CA LEU A 350 -19.86 11.17 18.48
C LEU A 350 -18.93 11.21 17.27
N ASN A 351 -18.27 12.36 17.05
CA ASN A 351 -17.22 12.49 16.05
C ASN A 351 -15.97 11.66 16.40
N TRP A 352 -15.00 11.68 15.52
CA TRP A 352 -13.74 10.95 15.71
C TRP A 352 -12.94 11.37 16.98
N LYS A 353 -13.19 12.59 17.49
CA LYS A 353 -12.58 13.08 18.74
C LYS A 353 -13.33 12.58 20.00
N GLY A 354 -14.52 12.02 19.83
CA GLY A 354 -15.37 11.58 20.93
C GLY A 354 -16.31 12.68 21.46
N GLU A 355 -16.51 13.74 20.71
CA GLU A 355 -17.38 14.87 21.02
C GLU A 355 -18.74 14.72 20.33
N PRO A 356 -19.85 15.23 20.92
CA PRO A 356 -21.11 15.32 20.22
C PRO A 356 -20.96 16.02 18.86
N TRP A 357 -21.54 15.43 17.81
CA TRP A 357 -21.38 15.91 16.45
C TRP A 357 -22.73 16.16 15.78
N ASP A 358 -22.82 17.34 15.14
CA ASP A 358 -23.96 17.74 14.32
C ASP A 358 -23.55 17.68 12.83
N PRO A 359 -24.19 16.83 12.02
CA PRO A 359 -23.97 16.77 10.58
C PRO A 359 -24.18 18.11 9.85
N ALA A 360 -25.07 18.97 10.39
CA ALA A 360 -25.36 20.29 9.82
C ALA A 360 -24.24 21.32 10.07
N SER A 361 -23.26 21.02 10.93
CA SER A 361 -22.15 21.92 11.26
C SER A 361 -21.20 22.20 10.09
N GLY A 362 -21.23 21.38 9.03
CA GLY A 362 -20.30 21.45 7.91
C GLY A 362 -18.89 20.93 8.25
N VAL A 363 -18.66 20.44 9.48
CA VAL A 363 -17.40 19.83 9.90
C VAL A 363 -17.52 18.32 9.77
N PRO A 364 -16.53 17.62 9.14
CA PRO A 364 -16.54 16.16 9.05
C PRO A 364 -16.59 15.48 10.43
N GLY A 365 -17.44 14.47 10.55
CA GLY A 365 -17.55 13.67 11.78
C GLY A 365 -16.47 12.62 11.91
N ALA A 366 -16.10 11.96 10.81
CA ALA A 366 -14.92 11.10 10.74
C ALA A 366 -13.67 11.90 10.36
N HIS A 367 -12.50 11.46 10.80
CA HIS A 367 -11.25 12.04 10.32
C HIS A 367 -11.06 11.72 8.83
N PRO A 368 -10.61 12.65 7.97
CA PRO A 368 -10.40 12.39 6.53
C PRO A 368 -9.48 11.20 6.24
N ASN A 369 -8.58 10.88 7.17
CA ASN A 369 -7.67 9.75 7.10
C ASN A 369 -8.07 8.59 8.05
N SER A 370 -9.34 8.52 8.46
CA SER A 370 -9.88 7.42 9.26
C SER A 370 -9.75 6.09 8.52
N ARG A 371 -9.58 5.01 9.29
CA ARG A 371 -9.22 3.69 8.75
C ARG A 371 -10.14 2.59 9.24
N PHE A 372 -10.16 1.52 8.49
CA PHE A 372 -10.60 0.21 8.96
C PHE A 372 -9.46 -0.81 8.76
N THR A 373 -9.30 -1.70 9.74
CA THR A 373 -8.40 -2.85 9.67
C THR A 373 -9.25 -4.10 9.64
N SER A 374 -9.33 -4.79 8.52
CA SER A 374 -10.22 -5.94 8.33
C SER A 374 -9.48 -7.17 7.79
N PRO A 375 -9.88 -8.40 8.20
CA PRO A 375 -9.33 -9.63 7.62
C PRO A 375 -9.62 -9.73 6.13
N ALA A 376 -8.62 -10.10 5.33
CA ALA A 376 -8.80 -10.24 3.88
C ALA A 376 -9.82 -11.30 3.50
N VAL A 377 -9.94 -12.36 4.30
CA VAL A 377 -10.92 -13.44 4.10
C VAL A 377 -12.39 -12.99 4.21
N ASN A 378 -12.65 -11.79 4.73
CA ASN A 378 -13.99 -11.23 4.73
C ASN A 378 -14.41 -10.65 3.37
N CYS A 379 -13.45 -10.41 2.47
CA CYS A 379 -13.72 -9.80 1.17
C CYS A 379 -14.41 -10.80 0.23
N PRO A 380 -15.59 -10.48 -0.35
CA PRO A 380 -16.32 -11.42 -1.21
C PRO A 380 -15.57 -11.84 -2.47
N CYS A 381 -14.66 -11.00 -2.97
CA CYS A 381 -13.86 -11.29 -4.15
C CYS A 381 -12.43 -11.74 -3.83
N ILE A 382 -12.16 -12.19 -2.59
CA ILE A 382 -10.83 -12.72 -2.27
C ILE A 382 -10.50 -13.93 -3.14
N SER A 383 -9.29 -13.96 -3.68
CA SER A 383 -8.83 -15.05 -4.54
C SER A 383 -8.58 -16.33 -3.75
N SER A 384 -8.86 -17.49 -4.34
CA SER A 384 -8.41 -18.77 -3.80
C SER A 384 -6.88 -18.87 -3.72
N GLU A 385 -6.16 -18.08 -4.52
CA GLU A 385 -4.70 -18.03 -4.57
C GLU A 385 -4.09 -17.08 -3.51
N PHE A 386 -4.92 -16.45 -2.67
CA PHE A 386 -4.45 -15.51 -1.63
C PHE A 386 -3.39 -16.11 -0.70
N GLU A 387 -3.56 -17.36 -0.29
CA GLU A 387 -2.60 -18.11 0.56
C GLU A 387 -1.69 -19.06 -0.23
N ASN A 388 -1.65 -18.96 -1.57
CA ASN A 388 -0.76 -19.80 -2.37
C ASN A 388 0.70 -19.48 -2.04
N PRO A 389 1.48 -20.44 -1.49
CA PRO A 389 2.87 -20.19 -1.09
C PRO A 389 3.80 -19.88 -2.26
N GLN A 390 3.42 -20.22 -3.49
CA GLN A 390 4.17 -19.90 -4.71
C GLN A 390 3.77 -18.55 -5.30
N GLY A 391 2.68 -17.96 -4.84
CA GLY A 391 2.09 -16.76 -5.42
C GLY A 391 1.41 -17.01 -6.75
N VAL A 392 1.27 -15.97 -7.54
CA VAL A 392 0.60 -15.97 -8.85
C VAL A 392 1.51 -15.38 -9.94
N PRO A 393 1.47 -15.94 -11.17
CA PRO A 393 2.29 -15.45 -12.27
C PRO A 393 1.72 -14.16 -12.84
N ILE A 394 2.53 -13.11 -12.96
CA ILE A 394 2.10 -11.79 -13.41
C ILE A 394 2.25 -11.67 -14.93
N SER A 395 1.15 -11.35 -15.59
CA SER A 395 1.08 -11.16 -17.04
C SER A 395 1.25 -9.69 -17.45
N ALA A 396 0.86 -8.74 -16.58
CA ALA A 396 1.01 -7.33 -16.84
C ALA A 396 1.25 -6.54 -15.55
N ILE A 397 1.99 -5.43 -15.66
CA ILE A 397 2.15 -4.42 -14.62
C ILE A 397 1.56 -3.10 -15.16
N VAL A 398 0.70 -2.48 -14.37
CA VAL A 398 0.01 -1.26 -14.76
C VAL A 398 0.42 -0.12 -13.82
N PHE A 399 0.98 0.93 -14.38
CA PHE A 399 1.25 2.17 -13.68
C PHE A 399 0.15 3.19 -14.00
N GLY A 400 -0.31 3.95 -13.00
CA GLY A 400 -1.33 4.97 -13.25
C GLY A 400 -1.31 6.08 -12.22
N GLY A 401 -1.67 7.29 -12.66
CA GLY A 401 -1.81 8.47 -11.83
C GLY A 401 -2.94 9.35 -12.35
N ARG A 402 -3.36 10.32 -11.54
CA ARG A 402 -4.38 11.28 -11.91
C ARG A 402 -3.79 12.36 -12.80
N ARG A 403 -4.20 12.41 -14.07
CA ARG A 403 -3.79 13.46 -15.03
C ARG A 403 -5.02 13.93 -15.80
N ALA A 404 -5.42 15.19 -15.60
CA ALA A 404 -6.64 15.73 -16.23
C ALA A 404 -6.53 15.86 -17.75
N LYS A 405 -5.33 16.10 -18.29
CA LYS A 405 -5.12 16.40 -19.71
C LYS A 405 -3.96 15.63 -20.36
N THR A 406 -2.88 15.34 -19.65
CA THR A 406 -1.59 14.95 -20.25
C THR A 406 -1.54 13.51 -20.72
N ALA A 407 -1.83 12.54 -19.84
CA ALA A 407 -1.68 11.12 -20.17
C ALA A 407 -2.92 10.57 -20.89
N PRO A 408 -2.75 9.73 -21.94
CA PRO A 408 -3.88 9.03 -22.56
C PRO A 408 -4.47 7.96 -21.62
N LEU A 409 -5.64 7.42 -21.99
CA LEU A 409 -6.33 6.38 -21.24
C LEU A 409 -5.43 5.16 -20.98
N VAL A 410 -4.67 4.75 -21.97
CA VAL A 410 -3.72 3.64 -21.87
C VAL A 410 -2.64 3.73 -22.95
N TYR A 411 -1.41 3.35 -22.59
CA TYR A 411 -0.35 2.99 -23.54
C TYR A 411 0.56 1.93 -22.92
N GLN A 412 1.00 1.01 -23.76
CA GLN A 412 1.95 -0.06 -23.40
C GLN A 412 3.37 0.39 -23.69
N SER A 413 4.32 0.03 -22.85
CA SER A 413 5.76 0.22 -23.09
C SER A 413 6.27 -0.63 -24.26
N ARG A 414 7.39 -0.20 -24.88
CA ARG A 414 8.01 -0.90 -26.01
C ARG A 414 8.78 -2.15 -25.59
N ASP A 415 9.42 -2.07 -24.45
CA ASP A 415 10.20 -3.14 -23.84
C ASP A 415 10.28 -2.96 -22.33
N TRP A 416 11.03 -3.81 -21.63
CA TRP A 416 11.18 -3.73 -20.17
C TRP A 416 11.82 -2.41 -19.72
N GLY A 417 12.94 -1.99 -20.34
CA GLY A 417 13.63 -0.74 -19.99
C GLY A 417 12.75 0.49 -20.20
N HIS A 418 12.00 0.55 -21.32
CA HIS A 418 10.99 1.58 -21.53
C HIS A 418 9.85 1.50 -20.49
N GLY A 419 9.49 0.30 -20.05
CA GLY A 419 8.52 0.11 -18.98
C GLY A 419 9.00 0.66 -17.63
N VAL A 420 10.28 0.47 -17.31
CA VAL A 420 10.89 1.09 -16.12
C VAL A 420 10.88 2.62 -16.24
N PHE A 421 11.18 3.16 -17.43
CA PHE A 421 11.04 4.60 -17.70
C PHE A 421 9.61 5.08 -17.45
N VAL A 422 8.60 4.39 -18.00
CA VAL A 422 7.17 4.72 -17.81
C VAL A 422 6.81 4.77 -16.32
N GLY A 423 7.26 3.81 -15.53
CA GLY A 423 7.06 3.80 -14.07
C GLY A 423 7.80 4.93 -13.37
N SER A 424 9.04 5.23 -13.78
CA SER A 424 9.89 6.24 -13.14
C SER A 424 9.39 7.68 -13.33
N ILE A 425 8.65 7.94 -14.39
CA ILE A 425 8.08 9.26 -14.70
C ILE A 425 6.66 9.46 -14.17
N MET A 426 6.10 8.47 -13.47
CA MET A 426 4.76 8.60 -12.90
C MET A 426 4.57 9.90 -12.14
N ALA A 427 3.43 10.50 -12.38
CA ALA A 427 3.01 11.72 -11.70
C ALA A 427 1.51 11.72 -11.47
N SER A 428 1.08 12.39 -10.41
CA SER A 428 -0.33 12.56 -10.09
C SER A 428 -0.63 13.99 -9.67
N GLU A 429 -1.74 14.51 -10.14
CA GLU A 429 -2.24 15.82 -9.73
C GLU A 429 -2.85 15.73 -8.33
N LYS A 430 -2.54 16.70 -7.48
CA LYS A 430 -3.05 16.80 -6.11
C LYS A 430 -4.55 17.07 -6.12
N THR A 431 -5.25 16.40 -5.22
CA THR A 431 -6.68 16.62 -4.95
C THR A 431 -6.86 17.55 -3.74
N ALA A 432 -8.09 18.02 -3.50
CA ALA A 432 -8.43 18.85 -2.33
C ALA A 432 -8.14 18.19 -0.97
N ALA A 433 -7.98 16.86 -0.94
CA ALA A 433 -7.64 16.10 0.28
C ALA A 433 -6.11 16.03 0.55
N ALA A 434 -5.27 16.52 -0.37
CA ALA A 434 -3.81 16.52 -0.24
C ALA A 434 -3.29 17.93 0.09
N GLU A 435 -2.19 18.01 0.85
CA GLU A 435 -1.50 19.28 1.09
C GLU A 435 -0.95 19.86 -0.23
N GLY A 436 -1.16 21.15 -0.49
CA GLY A 436 -0.73 21.89 -1.67
C GLY A 436 -1.88 22.42 -2.52
N LYS A 437 -1.56 23.04 -3.67
CA LYS A 437 -2.58 23.54 -4.60
C LYS A 437 -3.21 22.39 -5.37
N VAL A 438 -4.55 22.37 -5.45
CA VAL A 438 -5.30 21.45 -6.30
C VAL A 438 -4.81 21.57 -7.74
N GLY A 439 -4.55 20.42 -8.39
CA GLY A 439 -4.04 20.35 -9.76
C GLY A 439 -2.51 20.47 -9.90
N GLU A 440 -1.77 20.76 -8.81
CA GLU A 440 -0.31 20.70 -8.84
C GLU A 440 0.17 19.25 -9.04
N THR A 441 1.06 19.05 -10.00
CA THR A 441 1.61 17.71 -10.30
C THR A 441 2.69 17.33 -9.30
N ARG A 442 2.52 16.17 -8.65
CA ARG A 442 3.54 15.53 -7.82
C ARG A 442 4.11 14.32 -8.56
N ARG A 443 5.44 14.26 -8.67
CA ARG A 443 6.14 13.04 -9.11
C ARG A 443 6.04 11.99 -8.02
N ASP A 444 5.65 10.79 -8.39
CA ASP A 444 5.58 9.63 -7.49
C ASP A 444 5.95 8.36 -8.27
N PRO A 445 7.24 8.18 -8.58
CA PRO A 445 7.72 7.05 -9.36
C PRO A 445 7.23 5.72 -8.82
N MET A 446 6.58 4.93 -9.67
CA MET A 446 6.04 3.60 -9.34
C MET A 446 5.18 3.57 -8.07
N ALA A 447 4.65 4.73 -7.63
CA ALA A 447 3.97 4.95 -6.34
C ALA A 447 4.83 4.58 -5.12
N MET A 448 6.16 4.62 -5.25
CA MET A 448 7.14 4.19 -4.26
C MET A 448 7.91 5.35 -3.61
N LEU A 449 7.62 6.61 -3.96
CA LEU A 449 8.40 7.76 -3.45
C LEU A 449 8.55 7.77 -1.92
N PRO A 450 7.47 7.58 -1.12
CA PRO A 450 7.59 7.55 0.34
C PRO A 450 8.00 6.18 0.90
N PHE A 451 8.20 5.16 0.08
CA PHE A 451 8.30 3.76 0.51
C PHE A 451 9.56 3.03 0.03
N CYS A 452 10.39 3.66 -0.80
CA CYS A 452 11.69 3.11 -1.18
C CYS A 452 12.69 3.34 -0.05
N GLY A 453 13.27 2.27 0.49
CA GLY A 453 14.19 2.30 1.63
C GLY A 453 15.64 2.65 1.28
N TYR A 454 15.92 3.08 0.04
CA TYR A 454 17.25 3.45 -0.43
C TYR A 454 17.16 4.44 -1.61
N ASN A 455 18.30 4.82 -2.20
CA ASN A 455 18.37 5.75 -3.30
C ASN A 455 17.52 5.26 -4.49
N MET A 456 16.55 6.06 -4.91
CA MET A 456 15.62 5.68 -5.96
C MET A 456 16.29 5.54 -7.35
N GLY A 457 17.43 6.18 -7.58
CA GLY A 457 18.24 5.92 -8.78
C GLY A 457 18.74 4.47 -8.81
N ASP A 458 19.24 3.98 -7.67
CA ASP A 458 19.64 2.58 -7.53
C ASP A 458 18.44 1.62 -7.57
N TYR A 459 17.27 2.04 -7.09
CA TYR A 459 16.03 1.28 -7.20
C TYR A 459 15.59 1.10 -8.66
N TRP A 460 15.65 2.13 -9.48
CA TRP A 460 15.40 1.99 -10.92
C TRP A 460 16.44 1.12 -11.62
N GLN A 461 17.70 1.22 -11.20
CA GLN A 461 18.75 0.33 -11.75
C GLN A 461 18.47 -1.13 -11.39
N HIS A 462 18.00 -1.41 -10.17
CA HIS A 462 17.58 -2.75 -9.77
C HIS A 462 16.42 -3.27 -10.64
N TRP A 463 15.42 -2.44 -10.93
CA TRP A 463 14.35 -2.78 -11.88
C TRP A 463 14.90 -3.12 -13.27
N LEU A 464 15.83 -2.33 -13.79
CA LEU A 464 16.49 -2.59 -15.07
C LEU A 464 17.28 -3.90 -15.05
N ASP A 465 18.00 -4.17 -13.97
CA ASP A 465 18.80 -5.39 -13.82
C ASP A 465 17.94 -6.67 -13.73
N MET A 466 16.70 -6.56 -13.28
CA MET A 466 15.73 -7.68 -13.25
C MET A 466 15.45 -8.24 -14.65
N GLU A 467 15.64 -7.47 -15.72
CA GLU A 467 15.51 -7.94 -17.10
C GLU A 467 16.36 -9.19 -17.40
N LYS A 468 17.53 -9.29 -16.76
CA LYS A 468 18.44 -10.44 -16.89
C LYS A 468 17.90 -11.72 -16.26
N LEU A 469 17.01 -11.59 -15.29
CA LEU A 469 16.41 -12.71 -14.53
C LEU A 469 15.01 -13.07 -15.04
N VAL A 470 14.32 -12.12 -15.66
CA VAL A 470 12.94 -12.25 -16.13
C VAL A 470 12.95 -12.40 -17.66
N THR A 471 13.10 -13.66 -18.11
CA THR A 471 13.20 -13.97 -19.55
C THR A 471 11.87 -13.99 -20.28
N ASN A 472 10.75 -13.98 -19.54
CA ASN A 472 9.40 -13.87 -20.06
C ASN A 472 8.67 -12.75 -19.28
N PRO A 473 9.03 -11.48 -19.54
CA PRO A 473 8.58 -10.35 -18.75
C PRO A 473 7.08 -10.06 -18.96
N PRO A 474 6.40 -9.55 -17.92
CA PRO A 474 5.06 -9.01 -18.07
C PRO A 474 5.05 -7.79 -18.99
N VAL A 475 3.94 -7.55 -19.64
CA VAL A 475 3.69 -6.28 -20.33
C VAL A 475 3.61 -5.16 -19.29
N ILE A 476 4.24 -4.03 -19.55
CA ILE A 476 4.10 -2.83 -18.72
C ILE A 476 3.27 -1.79 -19.47
N ALA A 477 2.26 -1.24 -18.81
CA ALA A 477 1.40 -0.22 -19.38
C ALA A 477 1.18 0.94 -18.41
N ASN A 478 0.91 2.14 -18.94
CA ASN A 478 0.40 3.26 -18.18
C ASN A 478 -1.10 3.39 -18.44
N VAL A 479 -1.87 3.75 -17.41
CA VAL A 479 -3.30 4.02 -17.51
C VAL A 479 -3.66 5.34 -16.82
N ASN A 480 -4.70 6.01 -17.32
CA ASN A 480 -5.21 7.24 -16.74
C ASN A 480 -6.73 7.29 -16.81
N TRP A 481 -7.38 7.06 -15.68
CA TRP A 481 -8.84 7.08 -15.54
C TRP A 481 -9.43 8.50 -15.39
N PHE A 482 -8.61 9.55 -15.37
CA PHE A 482 -8.97 10.86 -14.80
C PHE A 482 -8.94 11.99 -15.82
N ARG A 483 -8.91 11.71 -17.13
CA ARG A 483 -9.06 12.76 -18.12
C ARG A 483 -10.43 13.43 -18.01
N THR A 484 -10.42 14.76 -18.15
CA THR A 484 -11.60 15.60 -18.05
C THR A 484 -11.84 16.37 -19.34
N ASP A 485 -13.11 16.73 -19.59
CA ASP A 485 -13.47 17.77 -20.53
C ASP A 485 -13.05 19.17 -20.03
N ASP A 486 -13.43 20.21 -20.75
CA ASP A 486 -13.11 21.60 -20.39
C ASP A 486 -13.95 22.12 -19.22
N GLU A 487 -15.04 21.42 -18.87
CA GLU A 487 -15.91 21.70 -17.74
C GLU A 487 -15.48 20.95 -16.46
N GLY A 488 -14.48 20.07 -16.59
CA GLY A 488 -13.92 19.28 -15.47
C GLY A 488 -14.63 17.95 -15.20
N HIS A 489 -15.53 17.50 -16.09
CA HIS A 489 -16.19 16.19 -15.96
C HIS A 489 -15.28 15.09 -16.49
N PHE A 490 -15.27 13.92 -15.81
CA PHE A 490 -14.49 12.78 -16.26
C PHE A 490 -15.04 12.22 -17.58
N LEU A 491 -14.14 12.02 -18.54
CA LEU A 491 -14.46 11.42 -19.84
C LEU A 491 -14.56 9.91 -19.77
N TRP A 492 -13.92 9.26 -18.79
CA TRP A 492 -13.95 7.84 -18.56
C TRP A 492 -14.82 7.51 -17.34
N PRO A 493 -15.73 6.54 -17.41
CA PRO A 493 -16.65 6.24 -16.29
C PRO A 493 -15.94 5.66 -15.05
N GLY A 494 -14.79 5.02 -15.22
CA GLY A 494 -14.04 4.44 -14.10
C GLY A 494 -14.69 3.18 -13.52
N PHE A 495 -14.34 2.84 -12.28
CA PHE A 495 -14.86 1.65 -11.57
C PHE A 495 -14.78 0.37 -12.42
N GLY A 496 -15.91 -0.32 -12.58
CA GLY A 496 -15.99 -1.56 -13.36
C GLY A 496 -15.51 -1.44 -14.81
N ASP A 497 -15.71 -0.27 -15.43
CA ASP A 497 -15.29 -0.01 -16.81
C ASP A 497 -13.75 0.01 -16.99
N ASN A 498 -12.98 0.17 -15.92
CA ASN A 498 -11.52 0.01 -15.96
C ASN A 498 -11.10 -1.38 -16.43
N LEU A 499 -11.95 -2.40 -16.22
CA LEU A 499 -11.69 -3.75 -16.70
C LEU A 499 -11.56 -3.82 -18.23
N ARG A 500 -12.25 -2.95 -18.97
CA ARG A 500 -12.18 -2.89 -20.45
C ARG A 500 -10.76 -2.60 -20.94
N VAL A 501 -10.09 -1.71 -20.23
CA VAL A 501 -8.69 -1.34 -20.51
C VAL A 501 -7.72 -2.44 -20.03
N ILE A 502 -7.94 -2.97 -18.83
CA ILE A 502 -7.12 -4.07 -18.28
C ILE A 502 -7.23 -5.32 -19.18
N GLU A 503 -8.40 -5.61 -19.72
CA GLU A 503 -8.62 -6.71 -20.65
C GLU A 503 -7.78 -6.53 -21.93
N TRP A 504 -7.75 -5.33 -22.50
CA TRP A 504 -6.88 -5.04 -23.65
C TRP A 504 -5.40 -5.27 -23.29
N VAL A 505 -4.92 -4.77 -22.15
CA VAL A 505 -3.52 -4.98 -21.70
C VAL A 505 -3.23 -6.47 -21.56
N LEU A 506 -4.16 -7.27 -21.03
CA LEU A 506 -4.00 -8.72 -20.91
C LEU A 506 -3.97 -9.41 -22.28
N ARG A 507 -4.81 -9.01 -23.23
CA ARG A 507 -4.73 -9.55 -24.60
C ARG A 507 -3.40 -9.20 -25.26
N ARG A 508 -2.85 -8.01 -25.00
CA ARG A 508 -1.50 -7.65 -25.45
C ARG A 508 -0.43 -8.59 -24.89
N ALA A 509 -0.53 -8.90 -23.60
CA ALA A 509 0.41 -9.81 -22.93
C ALA A 509 0.44 -11.22 -23.53
N PHE A 510 -0.65 -11.65 -24.16
CA PHE A 510 -0.79 -12.98 -24.79
C PHE A 510 -0.72 -12.93 -26.32
N GLY A 511 -0.45 -11.78 -26.93
CA GLY A 511 -0.40 -11.63 -28.39
C GLY A 511 -1.74 -11.83 -29.09
N GLU A 512 -2.83 -11.58 -28.40
CA GLU A 512 -4.22 -11.80 -28.90
C GLU A 512 -4.81 -10.57 -29.60
N VAL A 513 -4.14 -9.43 -29.54
CA VAL A 513 -4.56 -8.17 -30.16
C VAL A 513 -3.35 -7.36 -30.61
N ASP A 514 -3.48 -6.68 -31.73
CA ASP A 514 -2.49 -5.74 -32.23
C ASP A 514 -2.57 -4.38 -31.50
N ALA A 515 -1.62 -3.49 -31.80
CA ALA A 515 -1.61 -2.14 -31.27
C ALA A 515 -1.00 -1.17 -32.29
N ARG A 516 -1.39 0.08 -32.22
CA ARG A 516 -0.75 1.15 -33.00
C ARG A 516 0.44 1.74 -32.23
N GLU A 517 1.51 2.01 -32.92
CA GLU A 517 2.64 2.72 -32.34
C GLU A 517 2.35 4.23 -32.28
N THR A 518 2.68 4.84 -31.13
CA THR A 518 2.52 6.28 -30.89
C THR A 518 3.83 6.86 -30.32
N THR A 519 3.84 8.15 -30.08
CA THR A 519 4.96 8.85 -29.44
C THR A 519 5.33 8.26 -28.08
N LEU A 520 4.32 7.81 -27.31
CA LEU A 520 4.50 7.30 -25.94
C LEU A 520 4.79 5.80 -25.88
N GLY A 521 4.24 5.03 -26.79
CA GLY A 521 4.32 3.58 -26.80
C GLY A 521 3.27 2.98 -27.70
N TYR A 522 2.73 1.82 -27.35
CA TYR A 522 1.70 1.14 -28.11
C TYR A 522 0.31 1.42 -27.50
N GLU A 523 -0.65 1.79 -28.33
CA GLU A 523 -2.00 2.08 -27.93
C GLU A 523 -3.01 1.17 -28.64
N PRO A 524 -4.22 0.95 -28.08
CA PRO A 524 -5.27 0.22 -28.79
C PRO A 524 -5.74 0.96 -30.05
N TYR A 525 -6.19 0.20 -31.03
CA TYR A 525 -7.13 0.75 -31.98
C TYR A 525 -8.48 0.96 -31.26
N PRO A 526 -9.26 2.00 -31.61
CA PRO A 526 -10.52 2.29 -30.92
C PRO A 526 -11.52 1.11 -30.89
N GLU A 527 -11.49 0.26 -31.90
CA GLU A 527 -12.32 -0.95 -32.00
C GLU A 527 -11.91 -2.08 -31.05
N ASP A 528 -10.71 -2.03 -30.48
CA ASP A 528 -10.19 -3.05 -29.60
C ASP A 528 -10.64 -2.88 -28.14
N ILE A 529 -11.25 -1.76 -27.79
CA ILE A 529 -11.86 -1.52 -26.48
C ILE A 529 -13.38 -1.69 -26.62
N ASP A 530 -13.92 -2.70 -25.94
CA ASP A 530 -15.37 -2.92 -25.90
C ASP A 530 -16.07 -1.82 -25.10
N LEU A 531 -16.80 -0.94 -25.78
CA LEU A 531 -17.53 0.19 -25.19
C LEU A 531 -19.01 -0.12 -24.91
N GLU A 532 -19.48 -1.34 -25.18
CA GLU A 532 -20.89 -1.70 -24.98
C GLU A 532 -21.33 -1.44 -23.54
N GLY A 533 -22.37 -0.61 -23.38
CA GLY A 533 -22.93 -0.26 -22.08
C GLY A 533 -22.10 0.71 -21.22
N SER A 534 -20.96 1.22 -21.71
CA SER A 534 -20.12 2.17 -20.96
C SER A 534 -20.63 3.61 -20.99
N GLY A 535 -21.45 3.97 -22.00
CA GLY A 535 -21.81 5.35 -22.28
C GLY A 535 -20.73 6.18 -22.98
N VAL A 536 -19.55 5.60 -23.24
CA VAL A 536 -18.44 6.26 -23.95
C VAL A 536 -18.63 6.10 -25.45
N THR A 537 -18.54 7.20 -26.21
CA THR A 537 -18.58 7.17 -27.67
C THR A 537 -17.21 6.87 -28.28
N LYS A 538 -17.16 6.49 -29.54
CA LYS A 538 -15.89 6.30 -30.26
C LYS A 538 -15.08 7.58 -30.37
N GLU A 539 -15.75 8.71 -30.52
CA GLU A 539 -15.14 10.04 -30.56
C GLU A 539 -14.50 10.38 -29.21
N THR A 540 -15.22 10.13 -28.10
CA THR A 540 -14.69 10.31 -26.74
C THR A 540 -13.49 9.38 -26.48
N LEU A 541 -13.56 8.13 -26.96
CA LEU A 541 -12.42 7.21 -26.83
C LEU A 541 -11.21 7.69 -27.64
N ALA A 542 -11.42 8.19 -28.84
CA ALA A 542 -10.35 8.75 -29.67
C ALA A 542 -9.67 9.95 -28.98
N ASP A 543 -10.48 10.80 -28.31
CA ASP A 543 -9.94 11.91 -27.50
C ASP A 543 -9.16 11.38 -26.27
N LEU A 544 -9.70 10.42 -25.55
CA LEU A 544 -9.03 9.75 -24.41
C LEU A 544 -7.70 9.10 -24.79
N LEU A 545 -7.51 8.65 -26.03
CA LEU A 545 -6.29 8.07 -26.57
C LEU A 545 -5.39 9.10 -27.24
N SER A 546 -5.78 10.37 -27.30
CA SER A 546 -4.98 11.41 -27.93
C SER A 546 -3.80 11.83 -27.06
N VAL A 547 -2.69 12.18 -27.71
CA VAL A 547 -1.47 12.69 -27.10
C VAL A 547 -1.23 14.12 -27.62
N ASP A 548 -1.19 15.09 -26.71
CA ASP A 548 -0.83 16.48 -27.04
C ASP A 548 0.69 16.66 -26.92
N PRO A 549 1.43 16.89 -28.03
CA PRO A 549 2.88 17.04 -28.01
C PRO A 549 3.36 18.19 -27.14
N GLU A 550 2.63 19.31 -27.08
CA GLU A 550 3.05 20.49 -26.31
C GLU A 550 2.94 20.24 -24.79
N LEU A 551 1.90 19.53 -24.36
CA LEU A 551 1.78 19.11 -22.96
C LEU A 551 2.92 18.15 -22.59
N TRP A 552 3.30 17.24 -23.48
CA TRP A 552 4.40 16.30 -23.23
C TRP A 552 5.78 16.96 -23.30
N LYS A 553 6.00 17.97 -24.14
CA LYS A 553 7.23 18.79 -24.10
C LYS A 553 7.37 19.50 -22.75
N ALA A 554 6.28 20.02 -22.21
CA ALA A 554 6.26 20.60 -20.86
C ALA A 554 6.52 19.54 -19.78
N GLU A 555 5.96 18.34 -19.94
CA GLU A 555 6.17 17.21 -19.05
C GLU A 555 7.64 16.76 -19.01
N CYS A 556 8.31 16.70 -20.16
CA CYS A 556 9.75 16.37 -20.26
C CYS A 556 10.62 17.32 -19.43
N LYS A 557 10.30 18.62 -19.39
CA LYS A 557 11.02 19.58 -18.53
C LYS A 557 10.92 19.20 -17.06
N GLY A 558 9.72 18.87 -16.59
CA GLY A 558 9.50 18.43 -15.21
C GLY A 558 10.17 17.10 -14.89
N ILE A 559 10.30 16.20 -15.88
CA ILE A 559 11.05 14.94 -15.74
C ILE A 559 12.54 15.24 -15.61
N HIS A 560 13.12 16.12 -16.44
CA HIS A 560 14.53 16.54 -16.33
C HIS A 560 14.82 17.15 -14.95
N GLU A 561 13.96 18.05 -14.45
CA GLU A 561 14.12 18.65 -13.12
C GLU A 561 14.12 17.60 -12.01
N PHE A 562 13.25 16.60 -12.14
CA PHE A 562 13.17 15.52 -11.17
C PHE A 562 14.39 14.60 -11.24
N TYR A 563 14.78 14.17 -12.43
CA TYR A 563 15.94 13.29 -12.67
C TYR A 563 17.26 13.94 -12.25
N ALA A 564 17.39 15.25 -12.41
CA ALA A 564 18.59 15.99 -11.99
C ALA A 564 18.94 15.83 -10.50
N LYS A 565 17.95 15.51 -9.65
CA LYS A 565 18.16 15.29 -8.22
C LYS A 565 19.03 14.06 -7.91
N PHE A 566 19.10 13.11 -8.83
CA PHE A 566 19.81 11.83 -8.65
C PHE A 566 21.26 11.85 -9.14
N GLY A 567 21.66 12.88 -9.90
CA GLY A 567 23.03 13.00 -10.40
C GLY A 567 23.52 11.73 -11.08
N ASP A 568 24.71 11.26 -10.67
CA ASP A 568 25.34 10.06 -11.23
C ASP A 568 24.60 8.74 -10.90
N LYS A 569 23.62 8.78 -9.99
CA LYS A 569 22.78 7.63 -9.65
C LYS A 569 21.62 7.43 -10.63
N LEU A 570 21.33 8.41 -11.49
CA LEU A 570 20.32 8.22 -12.53
C LEU A 570 20.79 7.16 -13.54
N PRO A 571 20.05 6.06 -13.75
CA PRO A 571 20.43 5.08 -14.76
C PRO A 571 20.48 5.69 -16.15
N GLN A 572 21.56 5.40 -16.91
CA GLN A 572 21.73 5.90 -18.27
C GLN A 572 20.56 5.53 -19.19
N ARG A 573 20.01 4.31 -19.04
CA ARG A 573 18.86 3.87 -19.82
C ARG A 573 17.65 4.82 -19.67
N LEU A 574 17.38 5.36 -18.49
CA LEU A 574 16.26 6.29 -18.27
C LEU A 574 16.53 7.66 -18.92
N ALA A 575 17.77 8.14 -18.89
CA ALA A 575 18.16 9.36 -19.58
C ALA A 575 18.03 9.21 -21.10
N ASP A 576 18.41 8.05 -21.63
CA ASP A 576 18.29 7.74 -23.07
C ASP A 576 16.82 7.66 -23.49
N GLU A 577 15.95 7.05 -22.67
CA GLU A 577 14.51 6.99 -22.96
C GLU A 577 13.84 8.37 -22.93
N LEU A 578 14.24 9.26 -22.03
CA LEU A 578 13.76 10.64 -22.01
C LEU A 578 14.17 11.37 -23.29
N SER A 579 15.44 11.26 -23.69
CA SER A 579 15.96 11.85 -24.94
C SER A 579 15.24 11.30 -26.18
N ALA A 580 14.94 10.00 -26.17
CA ALA A 580 14.19 9.35 -27.24
C ALA A 580 12.72 9.85 -27.29
N LEU A 581 12.10 10.09 -26.14
CA LEU A 581 10.76 10.69 -26.07
C LEU A 581 10.77 12.10 -26.66
N GLU A 582 11.72 12.93 -26.27
CA GLU A 582 11.88 14.29 -26.79
C GLU A 582 12.07 14.30 -28.32
N ALA A 583 12.90 13.39 -28.83
CA ALA A 583 13.10 13.23 -30.26
C ALA A 583 11.80 12.83 -31.02
N ARG A 584 10.94 12.03 -30.40
CA ARG A 584 9.65 11.64 -30.99
C ARG A 584 8.60 12.76 -30.91
N LEU A 585 8.74 13.68 -29.98
CA LEU A 585 7.86 14.85 -29.83
C LEU A 585 8.22 15.99 -30.82
N GLY A 586 9.42 16.02 -31.38
CA GLY A 586 9.89 17.00 -32.37
C GLY A 586 10.46 18.24 -31.73
#